data_f5326c0d3e24c91ca5b05c5e69cb94be
#
_entry.id   f5326c0d3e24c91ca5b05c5e69cb94be
#
_cell.length_a   1.000
_cell.length_b   1.000
_cell.length_c   1.000
_cell.angle_alpha   90.00
_cell.angle_beta   90.00
_cell.angle_gamma   90.00
#
_symmetry.space_group_name_H-M   'P 1'
#
loop_
_entity.id
_entity.type
_entity.pdbx_description
1 polymer ?
#
loop_
_entity_poly.entity_id
_entity_poly.type
_entity_poly.pdbx_seq_one_letter_code
_entity_poly.pdbx_strand_id
1 'polypeptide(L)'
;MKTVGVLVFGDRRVPGSLSGLPVHRADGPADVDTAIGDYGRLVVVGADAELAAVLTRLLRADRLDVEVAYAPPRRTRATRIYRVPAGRRAARRARRGAARRVTLIRDETGSAIVGRAAWLPGDDQRVINGEAVVDDTTLFDGEVAAVRIEPTLAMPGLRASVQNGIWRRWVAGRAAQLGSTGVTVVRDGVSASRAARRSTFYRHVEGWLLVR
;
A
#
# COMPACT_ATOMS: atom_id res chain seq x y z
N MET A 1 -6.99 11.99 25.01
CA MET A 1 -6.94 12.40 23.58
C MET A 1 -5.65 11.83 22.99
N LYS A 2 -5.70 11.09 21.87
CA LYS A 2 -4.47 10.54 21.28
C LYS A 2 -3.59 11.68 20.78
N THR A 3 -2.27 11.59 21.00
CA THR A 3 -1.29 12.51 20.46
C THR A 3 -1.23 12.33 18.92
N VAL A 4 -1.21 13.43 18.18
CA VAL A 4 -1.24 13.42 16.69
C VAL A 4 0.06 14.01 16.16
N GLY A 5 0.77 13.25 15.34
CA GLY A 5 1.96 13.69 14.60
C GLY A 5 1.69 13.75 13.10
N VAL A 6 2.38 14.63 12.39
CA VAL A 6 2.31 14.80 10.94
C VAL A 6 3.63 14.36 10.33
N LEU A 7 3.59 13.34 9.47
CA LEU A 7 4.72 12.93 8.64
C LEU A 7 4.59 13.56 7.26
N VAL A 8 5.58 14.35 6.87
CA VAL A 8 5.63 15.03 5.56
C VAL A 8 6.80 14.48 4.76
N PHE A 9 6.50 13.91 3.62
CA PHE A 9 7.49 13.32 2.72
C PHE A 9 7.89 14.27 1.59
N GLY A 10 9.21 14.38 1.37
CA GLY A 10 9.80 15.28 0.38
C GLY A 10 9.47 16.76 0.65
N ASP A 11 9.53 17.60 -0.37
CA ASP A 11 9.33 19.05 -0.28
C ASP A 11 7.87 19.50 -0.16
N ARG A 12 6.98 18.60 0.25
CA ARG A 12 5.55 18.92 0.36
C ARG A 12 5.29 19.93 1.48
N ARG A 13 4.33 20.82 1.21
CA ARG A 13 3.88 21.78 2.23
C ARG A 13 2.90 21.13 3.19
N VAL A 14 3.00 21.45 4.46
CA VAL A 14 2.00 21.06 5.46
C VAL A 14 0.68 21.77 5.16
N PRO A 15 -0.43 21.04 4.98
CA PRO A 15 -1.73 21.68 4.81
C PRO A 15 -2.11 22.53 6.01
N GLY A 16 -2.65 23.74 5.80
CA GLY A 16 -3.00 24.68 6.87
C GLY A 16 -3.96 24.11 7.94
N SER A 17 -4.79 23.12 7.57
CA SER A 17 -5.65 22.41 8.54
C SER A 17 -4.87 21.56 9.55
N LEU A 18 -3.59 21.29 9.31
CA LEU A 18 -2.69 20.55 10.19
C LEU A 18 -1.73 21.46 10.95
N SER A 19 -1.83 22.80 10.79
CA SER A 19 -1.02 23.77 11.53
C SER A 19 -1.19 23.58 13.04
N GLY A 20 -0.09 23.79 13.79
CA GLY A 20 -0.06 23.61 15.25
C GLY A 20 0.04 22.15 15.72
N LEU A 21 0.14 21.18 14.80
CA LEU A 21 0.52 19.80 15.14
C LEU A 21 2.03 19.63 14.99
N PRO A 22 2.66 18.74 15.79
CA PRO A 22 4.04 18.32 15.59
C PRO A 22 4.25 17.80 14.17
N VAL A 23 5.28 18.30 13.48
CA VAL A 23 5.59 17.95 12.09
C VAL A 23 6.98 17.32 12.04
N HIS A 24 7.05 16.14 11.45
CA HIS A 24 8.29 15.41 11.15
C HIS A 24 8.45 15.33 9.64
N ARG A 25 9.57 15.79 9.13
CA ARG A 25 9.96 15.52 7.75
C ARG A 25 10.58 14.13 7.70
N ALA A 26 10.09 13.30 6.79
CA ALA A 26 10.54 11.93 6.65
C ALA A 26 11.15 11.76 5.26
N ASP A 27 12.45 11.52 5.23
CA ASP A 27 13.18 11.18 4.00
C ASP A 27 13.53 9.69 3.94
N GLY A 28 13.38 9.00 5.07
CA GLY A 28 13.69 7.58 5.17
C GLY A 28 12.93 6.82 6.26
N PRO A 29 13.17 5.50 6.37
CA PRO A 29 12.50 4.65 7.36
C PRO A 29 12.77 5.06 8.82
N ALA A 30 13.98 5.54 9.14
CA ALA A 30 14.35 5.93 10.50
C ALA A 30 13.50 7.09 11.03
N ASP A 31 13.15 8.05 10.17
CA ASP A 31 12.30 9.18 10.55
C ASP A 31 10.88 8.72 10.91
N VAL A 32 10.40 7.70 10.19
CA VAL A 32 9.10 7.07 10.47
C VAL A 32 9.15 6.35 11.82
N ASP A 33 10.23 5.63 12.11
CA ASP A 33 10.39 4.89 13.37
C ASP A 33 10.38 5.82 14.58
N THR A 34 11.05 6.96 14.48
CA THR A 34 11.04 7.99 15.53
C THR A 34 9.61 8.46 15.82
N ALA A 35 8.82 8.72 14.77
CA ALA A 35 7.45 9.18 14.93
C ALA A 35 6.48 8.09 15.45
N ILE A 36 6.72 6.81 15.17
CA ILE A 36 5.85 5.69 15.62
C ILE A 36 5.81 5.60 17.14
N GLY A 37 6.93 5.88 17.84
CA GLY A 37 7.01 5.78 19.31
C GLY A 37 6.13 6.79 20.03
N ASP A 38 5.95 7.99 19.48
CA ASP A 38 5.43 9.15 20.19
C ASP A 38 3.93 9.40 20.01
N TYR A 39 3.35 8.88 18.90
CA TYR A 39 2.01 9.26 18.50
C TYR A 39 1.03 8.09 18.46
N GLY A 40 -0.18 8.32 18.96
CA GLY A 40 -1.31 7.42 18.79
C GLY A 40 -2.04 7.62 17.46
N ARG A 41 -1.73 8.70 16.72
CA ARG A 41 -2.21 8.96 15.37
C ARG A 41 -1.12 9.61 14.53
N LEU A 42 -0.90 9.09 13.33
CA LEU A 42 0.00 9.65 12.32
C LEU A 42 -0.78 10.16 11.12
N VAL A 43 -0.49 11.37 10.68
CA VAL A 43 -1.02 11.96 9.45
C VAL A 43 0.04 11.90 8.38
N VAL A 44 -0.16 11.10 7.35
CA VAL A 44 0.77 10.95 6.23
C VAL A 44 0.45 11.94 5.13
N VAL A 45 1.33 12.93 4.92
CA VAL A 45 1.28 13.88 3.80
C VAL A 45 2.28 13.41 2.75
N GLY A 46 1.78 12.62 1.79
CA GLY A 46 2.65 11.91 0.85
C GLY A 46 1.89 11.30 -0.32
N ALA A 47 2.56 10.43 -1.08
CA ALA A 47 2.00 9.57 -2.11
C ALA A 47 1.68 8.17 -1.55
N ASP A 48 1.19 7.27 -2.41
CA ASP A 48 0.82 5.91 -2.01
C ASP A 48 2.04 5.12 -1.49
N ALA A 49 3.21 5.30 -2.12
CA ALA A 49 4.44 4.63 -1.69
C ALA A 49 4.87 5.02 -0.27
N GLU A 50 4.76 6.31 0.08
CA GLU A 50 5.09 6.77 1.43
C GLU A 50 4.07 6.29 2.47
N LEU A 51 2.78 6.23 2.13
CA LEU A 51 1.78 5.60 2.99
C LEU A 51 2.08 4.11 3.20
N ALA A 52 2.43 3.39 2.14
CA ALA A 52 2.83 1.98 2.22
C ALA A 52 4.08 1.79 3.09
N ALA A 53 5.07 2.69 2.98
CA ALA A 53 6.26 2.68 3.82
C ALA A 53 5.93 2.85 5.30
N VAL A 54 5.06 3.81 5.65
CA VAL A 54 4.60 4.01 7.05
C VAL A 54 3.91 2.75 7.57
N LEU A 55 2.98 2.16 6.80
CA LEU A 55 2.30 0.93 7.21
C LEU A 55 3.26 -0.25 7.36
N THR A 56 4.28 -0.34 6.49
CA THR A 56 5.34 -1.35 6.60
C THR A 56 6.12 -1.20 7.91
N ARG A 57 6.44 0.04 8.31
CA ARG A 57 7.16 0.29 9.58
C ARG A 57 6.27 -0.01 10.79
N LEU A 58 5.00 0.40 10.77
CA LEU A 58 4.03 0.06 11.81
C LEU A 58 3.86 -1.45 11.97
N LEU A 59 3.76 -2.18 10.85
CA LEU A 59 3.69 -3.63 10.86
C LEU A 59 4.93 -4.28 11.48
N ARG A 60 6.13 -3.83 11.11
CA ARG A 60 7.39 -4.35 11.65
C ARG A 60 7.61 -4.03 13.13
N ALA A 61 7.07 -2.92 13.58
CA ALA A 61 7.14 -2.50 14.99
C ALA A 61 6.01 -3.07 15.86
N ASP A 62 5.12 -3.90 15.29
CA ASP A 62 3.91 -4.41 15.94
C ASP A 62 3.01 -3.29 16.50
N ARG A 63 2.90 -2.20 15.72
CA ARG A 63 2.17 -0.97 16.09
C ARG A 63 1.00 -0.68 15.16
N LEU A 64 0.25 -1.70 14.74
CA LEU A 64 -0.99 -1.54 13.96
C LEU A 64 -2.16 -0.96 14.79
N ASP A 65 -1.92 -0.68 16.07
CA ASP A 65 -2.78 0.09 16.98
C ASP A 65 -2.76 1.59 16.73
N VAL A 66 -1.71 2.10 16.05
CA VAL A 66 -1.59 3.50 15.66
C VAL A 66 -2.58 3.84 14.55
N GLU A 67 -3.34 4.92 14.75
CA GLU A 67 -4.27 5.40 13.74
C GLU A 67 -3.50 6.12 12.62
N VAL A 68 -3.81 5.80 11.38
CA VAL A 68 -3.18 6.43 10.22
C VAL A 68 -4.20 7.22 9.41
N ALA A 69 -3.95 8.50 9.25
CA ALA A 69 -4.69 9.38 8.38
C ALA A 69 -3.89 9.67 7.11
N TYR A 70 -4.50 9.55 5.94
CA TYR A 70 -3.85 9.81 4.68
C TYR A 70 -4.30 11.14 4.08
N ALA A 71 -3.36 12.05 3.87
CA ALA A 71 -3.62 13.39 3.36
C ALA A 71 -2.76 13.72 2.11
N PRO A 72 -2.93 13.00 1.00
CA PRO A 72 -2.21 13.28 -0.24
C PRO A 72 -2.70 14.60 -0.85
N PRO A 73 -1.87 15.35 -1.59
CA PRO A 73 -2.26 16.61 -2.21
C PRO A 73 -3.31 16.44 -3.31
N ARG A 74 -3.30 15.30 -3.98
CA ARG A 74 -4.23 14.94 -5.08
C ARG A 74 -4.79 13.54 -4.88
N ARG A 75 -5.85 13.22 -5.61
CA ARG A 75 -6.41 11.86 -5.62
C ARG A 75 -5.39 10.86 -6.15
N THR A 76 -5.21 9.78 -5.39
CA THR A 76 -4.31 8.67 -5.70
C THR A 76 -5.11 7.37 -5.88
N ARG A 77 -4.40 6.25 -6.13
CA ARG A 77 -5.02 4.93 -6.17
C ARG A 77 -5.56 4.55 -4.79
N ALA A 78 -4.76 4.72 -3.74
CA ALA A 78 -5.16 4.44 -2.36
C ALA A 78 -6.40 5.25 -1.96
N THR A 79 -6.48 6.55 -2.30
CA THR A 79 -7.68 7.34 -1.97
C THR A 79 -8.96 6.79 -2.61
N ARG A 80 -8.87 6.17 -3.80
CA ARG A 80 -10.02 5.53 -4.47
C ARG A 80 -10.39 4.22 -3.79
N ILE A 81 -9.41 3.37 -3.51
CA ILE A 81 -9.61 2.07 -2.87
C ILE A 81 -10.24 2.25 -1.50
N TYR A 82 -9.64 3.10 -0.66
CA TYR A 82 -10.10 3.32 0.71
C TYR A 82 -11.21 4.35 0.86
N ARG A 83 -11.68 4.94 -0.26
CA ARG A 83 -12.77 5.95 -0.31
C ARG A 83 -12.52 7.13 0.63
N VAL A 84 -11.28 7.60 0.67
CA VAL A 84 -10.89 8.77 1.45
C VAL A 84 -10.66 9.99 0.55
N PRO A 85 -10.86 11.21 1.05
CA PRO A 85 -10.61 12.43 0.27
C PRO A 85 -9.12 12.66 0.04
N ALA A 86 -8.80 13.68 -0.78
CA ALA A 86 -7.48 14.23 -0.98
C ALA A 86 -7.47 15.74 -0.67
N GLY A 87 -6.27 16.34 -0.62
CA GLY A 87 -6.06 17.77 -0.41
C GLY A 87 -6.61 18.28 0.92
N ARG A 88 -7.18 19.49 0.90
CA ARG A 88 -7.66 20.16 2.12
C ARG A 88 -8.73 19.36 2.89
N ARG A 89 -9.58 18.60 2.19
CA ARG A 89 -10.61 17.76 2.83
C ARG A 89 -9.97 16.59 3.57
N ALA A 90 -8.95 15.96 3.01
CA ALA A 90 -8.20 14.91 3.67
C ALA A 90 -7.53 15.43 4.95
N ALA A 91 -6.85 16.58 4.88
CA ALA A 91 -6.18 17.19 6.02
C ALA A 91 -7.16 17.56 7.17
N ARG A 92 -8.34 18.10 6.85
CA ARG A 92 -9.37 18.35 7.88
C ARG A 92 -9.86 17.05 8.53
N ARG A 93 -10.09 16.01 7.73
CA ARG A 93 -10.54 14.70 8.22
C ARG A 93 -9.47 14.01 9.05
N ALA A 94 -8.20 14.12 8.66
CA ALA A 94 -7.07 13.56 9.40
C ALA A 94 -7.04 14.00 10.86
N ARG A 95 -7.42 15.23 11.14
CA ARG A 95 -7.46 15.79 12.49
C ARG A 95 -8.65 15.31 13.32
N ARG A 96 -9.83 15.16 12.72
CA ARG A 96 -11.12 14.98 13.44
C ARG A 96 -11.84 13.67 13.13
N GLY A 97 -11.42 12.95 12.10
CA GLY A 97 -12.05 11.71 11.68
C GLY A 97 -11.90 10.59 12.69
N ALA A 98 -12.81 9.63 12.63
CA ALA A 98 -12.72 8.40 13.40
C ALA A 98 -11.89 7.35 12.66
N ALA A 99 -11.10 6.59 13.39
CA ALA A 99 -10.36 5.47 12.82
C ALA A 99 -11.24 4.22 12.72
N ARG A 100 -11.08 3.49 11.63
CA ARG A 100 -11.71 2.18 11.42
C ARG A 100 -10.68 1.20 10.89
N ARG A 101 -10.72 -0.03 11.38
CA ARG A 101 -9.85 -1.08 10.91
C ARG A 101 -10.26 -1.50 9.49
N VAL A 102 -9.27 -1.51 8.60
CA VAL A 102 -9.40 -1.92 7.20
C VAL A 102 -8.35 -2.96 6.86
N THR A 103 -8.52 -3.70 5.77
CA THR A 103 -7.59 -4.75 5.35
C THR A 103 -6.19 -4.19 5.09
N LEU A 104 -5.16 -4.91 5.54
CA LEU A 104 -3.76 -4.67 5.22
C LEU A 104 -3.29 -5.77 4.27
N ILE A 105 -2.80 -5.37 3.10
CA ILE A 105 -2.15 -6.30 2.17
C ILE A 105 -0.65 -6.07 2.25
N ARG A 106 0.08 -7.15 2.36
CA ARG A 106 1.54 -7.16 2.33
C ARG A 106 2.07 -8.29 1.46
N ASP A 107 3.34 -8.23 1.13
CA ASP A 107 4.03 -9.34 0.48
C ASP A 107 4.82 -10.21 1.46
N GLU A 108 5.52 -11.21 0.92
CA GLU A 108 6.39 -12.13 1.65
C GLU A 108 7.54 -11.43 2.37
N THR A 109 7.96 -10.25 1.92
CA THR A 109 9.03 -9.46 2.57
C THR A 109 8.52 -8.62 3.74
N GLY A 110 7.21 -8.63 3.98
CA GLY A 110 6.54 -7.79 4.97
C GLY A 110 6.27 -6.36 4.49
N SER A 111 6.43 -6.08 3.20
CA SER A 111 6.16 -4.76 2.63
C SER A 111 4.67 -4.61 2.33
N ALA A 112 4.05 -3.58 2.90
CA ALA A 112 2.65 -3.25 2.66
C ALA A 112 2.45 -2.66 1.26
N ILE A 113 1.25 -2.84 0.71
CA ILE A 113 0.76 -2.11 -0.46
C ILE A 113 -0.58 -1.45 -0.17
N VAL A 114 -0.80 -0.27 -0.72
CA VAL A 114 -2.04 0.50 -0.49
C VAL A 114 -2.77 0.87 -1.77
N GLY A 115 -2.05 1.01 -2.87
CA GLY A 115 -2.61 1.38 -4.17
C GLY A 115 -2.58 0.23 -5.16
N ARG A 116 -1.40 -0.26 -5.48
CA ARG A 116 -1.21 -1.29 -6.49
C ARG A 116 0.16 -1.94 -6.40
N ALA A 117 0.19 -3.26 -6.54
CA ALA A 117 1.40 -3.97 -6.93
C ALA A 117 1.27 -4.50 -8.37
N ALA A 118 2.41 -4.83 -8.95
CA ALA A 118 2.48 -5.52 -10.25
C ALA A 118 3.63 -6.51 -10.25
N TRP A 119 3.44 -7.61 -10.97
CA TRP A 119 4.50 -8.45 -11.48
C TRP A 119 4.71 -8.07 -12.93
N LEU A 120 5.91 -7.66 -13.26
CA LEU A 120 6.34 -7.28 -14.59
C LEU A 120 7.40 -8.27 -15.08
N PRO A 121 7.60 -8.45 -16.38
CA PRO A 121 8.71 -9.23 -16.90
C PRO A 121 10.05 -8.74 -16.32
N GLY A 122 11.01 -9.64 -16.17
CA GLY A 122 12.39 -9.27 -15.86
C GLY A 122 13.03 -8.38 -16.95
N ASP A 123 14.16 -7.77 -16.64
CA ASP A 123 14.77 -6.71 -17.46
C ASP A 123 14.99 -7.11 -18.92
N ASP A 124 15.32 -8.39 -19.21
CA ASP A 124 15.55 -8.90 -20.57
C ASP A 124 14.35 -9.67 -21.15
N GLN A 125 13.19 -9.59 -20.52
CA GLN A 125 12.00 -10.37 -20.90
C GLN A 125 10.85 -9.46 -21.34
N ARG A 126 10.07 -9.94 -22.32
CA ARG A 126 8.84 -9.23 -22.76
C ARG A 126 7.58 -9.77 -22.09
N VAL A 127 7.65 -10.97 -21.56
CA VAL A 127 6.55 -11.69 -20.92
C VAL A 127 7.03 -12.36 -19.63
N ILE A 128 6.11 -12.58 -18.72
CA ILE A 128 6.30 -13.44 -17.56
C ILE A 128 6.00 -14.87 -18.00
N ASN A 129 6.93 -15.79 -17.81
CA ASN A 129 6.71 -17.21 -17.99
C ASN A 129 6.61 -17.87 -16.62
N GLY A 130 5.45 -18.51 -16.33
CA GLY A 130 5.20 -19.11 -15.02
C GLY A 130 3.73 -19.43 -14.80
N GLU A 131 3.37 -19.56 -13.54
CA GLU A 131 2.01 -19.79 -13.09
C GLU A 131 1.66 -18.85 -11.94
N ALA A 132 0.40 -18.44 -11.85
CA ALA A 132 -0.11 -17.72 -10.70
C ALA A 132 -1.52 -18.15 -10.34
N VAL A 133 -1.78 -18.09 -9.02
CA VAL A 133 -3.08 -18.40 -8.45
C VAL A 133 -3.55 -17.29 -7.53
N VAL A 134 -4.85 -17.14 -7.40
CA VAL A 134 -5.50 -16.32 -6.37
C VAL A 134 -6.36 -17.26 -5.54
N ASP A 135 -5.93 -17.49 -4.29
CA ASP A 135 -6.44 -18.59 -3.46
C ASP A 135 -6.44 -19.92 -4.27
N ASP A 136 -7.60 -20.48 -4.60
CA ASP A 136 -7.73 -21.74 -5.36
C ASP A 136 -8.00 -21.51 -6.85
N THR A 137 -7.98 -20.26 -7.33
CA THR A 137 -8.28 -19.94 -8.72
C THR A 137 -7.02 -19.68 -9.51
N THR A 138 -6.76 -20.45 -10.56
CA THR A 138 -5.68 -20.18 -11.51
C THR A 138 -5.91 -18.83 -12.18
N LEU A 139 -4.95 -17.92 -12.01
CA LEU A 139 -4.94 -16.62 -12.66
C LEU A 139 -4.37 -16.72 -14.08
N PHE A 140 -3.28 -17.43 -14.23
CA PHE A 140 -2.68 -17.85 -15.49
C PHE A 140 -1.72 -19.04 -15.28
N ASP A 141 -1.47 -19.76 -16.37
CA ASP A 141 -0.45 -20.79 -16.53
C ASP A 141 0.15 -20.61 -17.93
N GLY A 142 1.47 -20.39 -18.01
CA GLY A 142 2.20 -20.09 -19.25
C GLY A 142 2.70 -18.64 -19.32
N GLU A 143 2.45 -17.93 -20.42
CA GLU A 143 3.00 -16.61 -20.71
C GLU A 143 1.97 -15.48 -20.59
N VAL A 144 2.34 -14.41 -19.86
CA VAL A 144 1.52 -13.20 -19.72
C VAL A 144 2.38 -11.93 -19.78
N ALA A 145 1.80 -10.83 -20.25
CA ALA A 145 2.52 -9.55 -20.33
C ALA A 145 2.80 -8.95 -18.95
N ALA A 146 1.87 -9.02 -18.03
CA ALA A 146 2.02 -8.54 -16.66
C ALA A 146 0.83 -8.99 -15.80
N VAL A 147 0.99 -8.92 -14.48
CA VAL A 147 -0.11 -9.09 -13.52
C VAL A 147 -0.22 -7.85 -12.65
N ARG A 148 -1.44 -7.44 -12.38
CA ARG A 148 -1.76 -6.35 -11.46
C ARG A 148 -2.46 -6.91 -10.23
N ILE A 149 -2.03 -6.45 -9.06
CA ILE A 149 -2.61 -6.78 -7.75
C ILE A 149 -3.06 -5.49 -7.08
N GLU A 150 -4.24 -5.48 -6.49
CA GLU A 150 -4.80 -4.32 -5.79
C GLU A 150 -5.43 -4.73 -4.46
N PRO A 151 -5.19 -3.96 -3.39
CA PRO A 151 -5.99 -4.06 -2.18
C PRO A 151 -7.47 -3.77 -2.48
N THR A 152 -8.36 -4.36 -1.72
CA THR A 152 -9.79 -4.03 -1.74
C THR A 152 -10.26 -3.71 -0.33
N LEU A 153 -11.20 -2.78 -0.21
CA LEU A 153 -11.80 -2.44 1.08
C LEU A 153 -12.72 -3.54 1.60
N ALA A 154 -13.35 -4.26 0.67
CA ALA A 154 -14.19 -5.41 0.96
C ALA A 154 -13.34 -6.70 1.07
N MET A 155 -13.84 -7.65 1.85
CA MET A 155 -13.28 -9.01 1.86
C MET A 155 -13.45 -9.66 0.47
N PRO A 156 -12.53 -10.52 0.05
CA PRO A 156 -11.45 -11.19 0.82
C PRO A 156 -10.18 -10.35 1.02
N GLY A 157 -10.04 -9.15 0.44
CA GLY A 157 -9.01 -8.19 0.78
C GLY A 157 -8.09 -7.77 -0.34
N LEU A 158 -7.90 -8.58 -1.37
CA LEU A 158 -7.18 -8.22 -2.60
C LEU A 158 -7.90 -8.73 -3.85
N ARG A 159 -7.46 -8.25 -4.99
CA ARG A 159 -7.81 -8.77 -6.30
C ARG A 159 -6.60 -8.72 -7.22
N ALA A 160 -6.52 -9.68 -8.12
CA ALA A 160 -5.49 -9.71 -9.15
C ALA A 160 -6.08 -9.87 -10.54
N SER A 161 -5.35 -9.43 -11.56
CA SER A 161 -5.75 -9.50 -12.96
C SER A 161 -4.54 -9.58 -13.87
N VAL A 162 -4.58 -10.48 -14.83
CA VAL A 162 -3.64 -10.51 -15.95
C VAL A 162 -3.85 -9.28 -16.83
N GLN A 163 -2.78 -8.74 -17.37
CA GLN A 163 -2.78 -7.61 -18.28
C GLN A 163 -2.64 -8.11 -19.73
N ASN A 164 -3.67 -8.77 -20.25
CA ASN A 164 -3.72 -9.21 -21.65
C ASN A 164 -4.85 -8.45 -22.36
N GLY A 165 -4.51 -7.48 -23.22
CA GLY A 165 -5.47 -6.75 -24.02
C GLY A 165 -6.39 -5.79 -23.25
N ILE A 166 -7.59 -5.54 -23.82
CA ILE A 166 -8.55 -4.54 -23.34
C ILE A 166 -9.41 -5.05 -22.19
N TRP A 167 -9.73 -6.33 -22.17
CA TRP A 167 -10.62 -6.94 -21.18
C TRP A 167 -9.84 -7.44 -19.97
N ARG A 168 -10.22 -6.95 -18.79
CA ARG A 168 -9.60 -7.32 -17.51
C ARG A 168 -10.56 -8.14 -16.67
N ARG A 169 -10.24 -9.41 -16.51
CA ARG A 169 -10.92 -10.26 -15.53
C ARG A 169 -10.20 -10.13 -14.19
N TRP A 170 -10.91 -9.64 -13.19
CA TRP A 170 -10.40 -9.58 -11.83
C TRP A 170 -10.80 -10.84 -11.05
N VAL A 171 -9.83 -11.45 -10.40
CA VAL A 171 -10.03 -12.54 -9.46
C VAL A 171 -9.77 -11.98 -8.07
N ALA A 172 -10.75 -12.08 -7.16
CA ALA A 172 -10.64 -11.63 -5.78
C ALA A 172 -10.24 -12.78 -4.88
N GLY A 173 -9.37 -12.54 -3.91
CA GLY A 173 -8.87 -13.53 -2.98
C GLY A 173 -8.18 -12.94 -1.76
N ARG A 174 -7.72 -13.80 -0.88
CA ARG A 174 -6.92 -13.47 0.30
C ARG A 174 -5.44 -13.37 -0.04
N ALA A 175 -4.99 -14.18 -1.00
CA ALA A 175 -3.61 -14.26 -1.44
C ALA A 175 -3.54 -14.37 -2.97
N ALA A 176 -2.52 -13.75 -3.56
CA ALA A 176 -2.10 -13.95 -4.93
C ALA A 176 -0.65 -14.46 -4.90
N GLN A 177 -0.39 -15.60 -5.53
CA GLN A 177 0.91 -16.27 -5.51
C GLN A 177 1.41 -16.48 -6.92
N LEU A 178 2.70 -16.29 -7.12
CA LEU A 178 3.39 -16.45 -8.39
C LEU A 178 4.60 -17.37 -8.23
N GLY A 179 4.74 -18.33 -9.15
CA GLY A 179 5.97 -19.03 -9.48
C GLY A 179 6.37 -18.69 -10.93
N SER A 180 7.62 -18.28 -11.17
CA SER A 180 8.06 -17.84 -12.50
C SER A 180 9.54 -18.04 -12.74
N THR A 181 9.98 -17.85 -13.96
CA THR A 181 11.41 -17.83 -14.32
C THR A 181 12.13 -16.57 -13.82
N GLY A 182 11.40 -15.49 -13.57
CA GLY A 182 11.87 -14.23 -13.01
C GLY A 182 10.94 -13.07 -13.32
N VAL A 183 10.64 -12.25 -12.30
CA VAL A 183 9.80 -11.06 -12.43
C VAL A 183 10.37 -9.89 -11.67
N THR A 184 10.11 -8.69 -12.14
CA THR A 184 10.27 -7.45 -11.39
C THR A 184 8.99 -7.17 -10.60
N VAL A 185 9.10 -7.12 -9.28
CA VAL A 185 7.98 -6.81 -8.38
C VAL A 185 7.93 -5.30 -8.16
N VAL A 186 6.80 -4.69 -8.48
CA VAL A 186 6.56 -3.25 -8.28
C VAL A 186 5.50 -3.07 -7.19
N ARG A 187 5.76 -2.21 -6.20
CA ARG A 187 4.86 -1.89 -5.08
C ARG A 187 4.59 -0.40 -5.03
N ASP A 188 3.37 0.02 -5.27
CA ASP A 188 2.95 1.43 -5.27
C ASP A 188 3.86 2.36 -6.11
N GLY A 189 4.39 1.82 -7.23
CA GLY A 189 5.29 2.52 -8.14
C GLY A 189 6.78 2.37 -7.84
N VAL A 190 7.15 1.67 -6.78
CA VAL A 190 8.55 1.38 -6.43
C VAL A 190 8.91 -0.03 -6.86
N SER A 191 9.90 -0.17 -7.73
CA SER A 191 10.41 -1.46 -8.18
C SER A 191 11.32 -2.10 -7.12
N ALA A 192 11.21 -3.41 -6.97
CA ALA A 192 12.18 -4.17 -6.19
C ALA A 192 13.57 -4.11 -6.87
N SER A 193 14.62 -4.10 -6.07
CA SER A 193 16.00 -4.03 -6.55
C SER A 193 16.51 -5.35 -7.17
N ARG A 194 15.78 -6.44 -6.99
CA ARG A 194 16.14 -7.76 -7.51
C ARG A 194 14.92 -8.44 -8.09
N ALA A 195 15.13 -9.19 -9.17
CA ALA A 195 14.11 -10.05 -9.73
C ALA A 195 13.75 -11.19 -8.75
N ALA A 196 12.48 -11.56 -8.73
CA ALA A 196 11.95 -12.64 -7.90
C ALA A 196 11.46 -13.79 -8.78
N ARG A 197 11.76 -15.03 -8.39
CA ARG A 197 11.16 -16.23 -9.03
C ARG A 197 9.85 -16.63 -8.36
N ARG A 198 9.66 -16.24 -7.11
CA ARG A 198 8.44 -16.44 -6.33
C ARG A 198 8.04 -15.12 -5.69
N SER A 199 6.77 -14.81 -5.72
CA SER A 199 6.24 -13.61 -5.06
C SER A 199 4.81 -13.89 -4.60
N THR A 200 4.50 -13.39 -3.42
CA THR A 200 3.17 -13.57 -2.83
C THR A 200 2.69 -12.26 -2.24
N PHE A 201 1.48 -11.86 -2.59
CA PHE A 201 0.76 -10.79 -1.90
C PHE A 201 -0.41 -11.40 -1.16
N TYR A 202 -0.60 -11.03 0.11
CA TYR A 202 -1.66 -11.60 0.91
C TYR A 202 -2.21 -10.64 1.95
N ARG A 203 -3.44 -10.89 2.36
CA ARG A 203 -4.06 -10.16 3.45
C ARG A 203 -3.44 -10.56 4.77
N HIS A 204 -2.89 -9.57 5.49
CA HIS A 204 -2.40 -9.75 6.84
C HIS A 204 -3.58 -10.07 7.80
N VAL A 205 -3.29 -10.82 8.86
CA VAL A 205 -4.30 -11.23 9.84
C VAL A 205 -4.94 -10.01 10.50
N GLU A 206 -4.11 -9.07 10.90
CA GLU A 206 -4.55 -7.80 11.44
C GLU A 206 -4.58 -6.71 10.37
N GLY A 207 -5.67 -5.96 10.31
CA GLY A 207 -5.77 -4.78 9.46
C GLY A 207 -5.16 -3.54 10.13
N TRP A 208 -5.08 -2.43 9.43
CA TRP A 208 -4.61 -1.15 9.96
C TRP A 208 -5.76 -0.18 10.26
N LEU A 209 -5.52 0.77 11.15
CA LEU A 209 -6.52 1.76 11.58
C LEU A 209 -6.49 2.99 10.66
N LEU A 210 -7.42 3.04 9.72
CA LEU A 210 -7.58 4.15 8.77
C LEU A 210 -8.51 5.22 9.34
N VAL A 211 -8.05 6.46 9.44
CA VAL A 211 -8.88 7.63 9.80
C VAL A 211 -9.70 8.08 8.58
N ARG A 212 -11.02 8.05 8.71
CA ARG A 212 -11.94 8.43 7.63
C ARG A 212 -13.27 9.03 8.13
#